data_fb51d52cefae80c789ce54f447d1c29f
#
_entry.id   fb51d52cefae80c789ce54f447d1c29f
#
_cell.length_a   1.000
_cell.length_b   1.000
_cell.length_c   1.000
_cell.angle_alpha   90.00
_cell.angle_beta   90.00
_cell.angle_gamma   90.00
#
_symmetry.space_group_name_H-M   'P 1'
#
loop_
_entity.id
_entity.type
_entity.pdbx_description
1 polymer ?
#
loop_
_entity_poly.entity_id
_entity_poly.type
_entity_poly.pdbx_seq_one_letter_code
_entity_poly.pdbx_strand_id
1 'polypeptide(L)'
;AEAAKIVKSNGKVNIWYQAQIHPNEPAAGEGALVMIDNFVNDPAYKALLDKVNIVIVPRINPDGSYLFSRATYDGFDMNRDHMSLKAAELAQLHTAYRLFMSEVVIDTHEFTFYGAKDGMMNNADDLETTPATSLNDDPAVTKIGLDMAKHAFADAENAGLRVYHYGTTVNNPIGRA
;
A
#
# COMPACT_ATOMS: atom_id res chain seq x y z
N ALA A 1 12.18 -15.47 -10.69
CA ALA A 1 13.65 -15.38 -10.44
C ALA A 1 14.35 -14.48 -11.45
N GLU A 2 14.07 -14.59 -12.77
CA GLU A 2 14.75 -13.79 -13.80
C GLU A 2 14.43 -12.29 -13.70
N ALA A 3 13.15 -11.92 -13.62
CA ALA A 3 12.73 -10.53 -13.45
C ALA A 3 13.38 -9.88 -12.21
N ALA A 4 13.50 -10.62 -11.10
CA ALA A 4 14.14 -10.10 -9.89
C ALA A 4 15.64 -9.82 -10.08
N LYS A 5 16.34 -10.60 -10.92
CA LYS A 5 17.74 -10.31 -11.27
C LYS A 5 17.85 -9.02 -12.08
N ILE A 6 16.95 -8.82 -13.06
CA ILE A 6 16.93 -7.64 -13.91
C ILE A 6 16.70 -6.38 -13.07
N VAL A 7 15.67 -6.36 -12.23
CA VAL A 7 15.35 -5.18 -11.42
C VAL A 7 16.44 -4.84 -10.41
N LYS A 8 17.17 -5.83 -9.88
CA LYS A 8 18.29 -5.60 -8.96
C LYS A 8 19.56 -5.07 -9.64
N SER A 9 19.70 -5.27 -10.94
CA SER A 9 20.94 -4.96 -11.67
C SER A 9 20.87 -3.73 -12.56
N ASN A 10 19.68 -3.16 -12.78
CA ASN A 10 19.50 -2.07 -13.74
C ASN A 10 19.69 -0.66 -13.15
N GLY A 11 19.98 -0.55 -11.84
CA GLY A 11 20.29 0.70 -11.16
C GLY A 11 19.09 1.62 -10.90
N LYS A 12 17.85 1.15 -11.12
CA LYS A 12 16.63 1.89 -10.82
C LYS A 12 16.15 1.56 -9.40
N VAL A 13 15.42 2.51 -8.81
CA VAL A 13 14.71 2.27 -7.54
C VAL A 13 13.59 1.27 -7.77
N ASN A 14 13.45 0.30 -6.87
CA ASN A 14 12.40 -0.71 -6.93
C ASN A 14 11.28 -0.34 -5.96
N ILE A 15 10.06 -0.27 -6.49
CA ILE A 15 8.85 -0.01 -5.74
C ILE A 15 8.03 -1.30 -5.70
N TRP A 16 7.61 -1.67 -4.51
CA TRP A 16 6.65 -2.74 -4.27
C TRP A 16 5.31 -2.11 -3.93
N TYR A 17 4.32 -2.32 -4.77
CA TYR A 17 2.95 -1.90 -4.52
C TYR A 17 2.11 -3.14 -4.23
N GLN A 18 1.38 -3.13 -3.12
CA GLN A 18 0.51 -4.24 -2.74
C GLN A 18 -0.87 -3.76 -2.32
N ALA A 19 -1.87 -4.60 -2.58
CA ALA A 19 -3.27 -4.33 -2.25
C ALA A 19 -3.99 -5.59 -1.82
N GLN A 20 -5.17 -5.42 -1.26
CA GLN A 20 -6.08 -6.49 -0.86
C GLN A 20 -5.44 -7.55 0.04
N ILE A 21 -4.62 -7.13 1.02
CA ILE A 21 -4.31 -7.99 2.17
C ILE A 21 -5.59 -8.25 2.98
N HIS A 22 -6.51 -7.26 2.99
CA HIS A 22 -7.89 -7.40 3.42
C HIS A 22 -8.79 -7.36 2.17
N PRO A 23 -9.31 -8.49 1.71
CA PRO A 23 -10.02 -8.56 0.44
C PRO A 23 -11.40 -7.90 0.39
N ASN A 24 -11.99 -7.63 1.54
CA ASN A 24 -13.19 -6.80 1.65
C ASN A 24 -12.93 -5.29 1.51
N GLU A 25 -11.70 -4.94 1.10
CA GLU A 25 -11.22 -3.60 0.76
C GLU A 25 -10.86 -3.57 -0.75
N PRO A 26 -11.83 -3.65 -1.68
CA PRO A 26 -11.57 -3.94 -3.10
C PRO A 26 -10.98 -2.78 -3.88
N ALA A 27 -11.21 -1.51 -3.48
CA ALA A 27 -10.83 -0.33 -4.28
C ALA A 27 -9.33 -0.27 -4.57
N ALA A 28 -8.48 -0.66 -3.61
CA ALA A 28 -7.04 -0.68 -3.80
C ALA A 28 -6.59 -1.69 -4.88
N GLY A 29 -7.24 -2.86 -4.94
CA GLY A 29 -6.98 -3.87 -5.96
C GLY A 29 -7.43 -3.44 -7.35
N GLU A 30 -8.62 -2.85 -7.44
CA GLU A 30 -9.15 -2.28 -8.69
C GLU A 30 -8.24 -1.13 -9.19
N GLY A 31 -7.82 -0.24 -8.28
CA GLY A 31 -6.88 0.82 -8.59
C GLY A 31 -5.52 0.29 -9.08
N ALA A 32 -5.04 -0.83 -8.54
CA ALA A 32 -3.83 -1.49 -9.01
C ALA A 32 -3.94 -1.97 -10.46
N LEU A 33 -5.11 -2.49 -10.85
CA LEU A 33 -5.35 -2.92 -12.25
C LEU A 33 -5.37 -1.72 -13.20
N VAL A 34 -6.00 -0.62 -12.81
CA VAL A 34 -5.98 0.64 -13.59
C VAL A 34 -4.55 1.18 -13.69
N MET A 35 -3.77 1.12 -12.62
CA MET A 35 -2.37 1.54 -12.62
C MET A 35 -1.54 0.68 -13.59
N ILE A 36 -1.74 -0.63 -13.63
CA ILE A 36 -1.07 -1.53 -14.59
C ILE A 36 -1.43 -1.13 -16.03
N ASP A 37 -2.71 -0.89 -16.31
CA ASP A 37 -3.17 -0.46 -17.64
C ASP A 37 -2.51 0.86 -18.06
N ASN A 38 -2.45 1.84 -17.16
CA ASN A 38 -1.77 3.12 -17.39
C ASN A 38 -0.28 2.93 -17.69
N PHE A 39 0.46 2.10 -16.95
CA PHE A 39 1.87 1.83 -17.23
C PHE A 39 2.11 1.17 -18.59
N VAL A 40 1.14 0.41 -19.08
CA VAL A 40 1.24 -0.24 -20.41
C VAL A 40 0.84 0.70 -21.54
N ASN A 41 -0.22 1.49 -21.35
CA ASN A 41 -0.91 2.18 -22.44
C ASN A 41 -0.73 3.71 -22.44
N ASP A 42 -0.47 4.34 -21.29
CA ASP A 42 -0.29 5.80 -21.22
C ASP A 42 1.19 6.17 -21.29
N PRO A 43 1.60 6.98 -22.30
CA PRO A 43 2.99 7.43 -22.44
C PRO A 43 3.55 8.18 -21.23
N ALA A 44 2.72 8.95 -20.50
CA ALA A 44 3.15 9.69 -19.32
C ALA A 44 3.54 8.76 -18.18
N TYR A 45 2.73 7.73 -17.92
CA TYR A 45 3.05 6.69 -16.93
C TYR A 45 4.22 5.81 -17.38
N LYS A 46 4.24 5.46 -18.65
CA LYS A 46 5.32 4.64 -19.23
C LYS A 46 6.69 5.28 -19.06
N ALA A 47 6.77 6.60 -19.19
CA ALA A 47 8.01 7.34 -18.98
C ALA A 47 8.57 7.24 -17.55
N LEU A 48 7.72 6.95 -16.54
CA LEU A 48 8.18 6.72 -15.18
C LEU A 48 9.01 5.44 -15.07
N LEU A 49 8.71 4.44 -15.88
CA LEU A 49 9.43 3.16 -15.90
C LEU A 49 10.89 3.29 -16.37
N ASP A 50 11.27 4.44 -16.95
CA ASP A 50 12.68 4.74 -17.23
C ASP A 50 13.46 5.02 -15.94
N LYS A 51 12.79 5.44 -14.86
CA LYS A 51 13.40 5.85 -13.59
C LYS A 51 13.25 4.80 -12.50
N VAL A 52 12.15 4.05 -12.50
CA VAL A 52 11.80 3.10 -11.45
C VAL A 52 11.40 1.73 -12.01
N ASN A 53 11.58 0.71 -11.22
CA ASN A 53 10.92 -0.58 -11.42
C ASN A 53 9.73 -0.66 -10.47
N ILE A 54 8.62 -1.22 -10.92
CA ILE A 54 7.44 -1.40 -10.09
C ILE A 54 7.03 -2.87 -10.10
N VAL A 55 6.91 -3.45 -8.92
CA VAL A 55 6.32 -4.77 -8.69
C VAL A 55 4.94 -4.55 -8.11
N ILE A 56 3.90 -5.04 -8.76
CA ILE A 56 2.52 -4.83 -8.35
C ILE A 56 1.90 -6.16 -7.95
N VAL A 57 1.37 -6.22 -6.74
CA VAL A 57 0.59 -7.35 -6.21
C VAL A 57 -0.83 -6.85 -5.95
N PRO A 58 -1.72 -6.94 -6.93
CA PRO A 58 -3.04 -6.33 -6.85
C PRO A 58 -3.98 -7.05 -5.87
N ARG A 59 -3.68 -8.29 -5.54
CA ARG A 59 -4.51 -9.11 -4.64
C ARG A 59 -3.66 -10.10 -3.87
N ILE A 60 -3.43 -9.82 -2.59
CA ILE A 60 -2.64 -10.69 -1.71
C ILE A 60 -3.46 -11.89 -1.24
N ASN A 61 -4.75 -11.68 -0.94
CA ASN A 61 -5.64 -12.68 -0.38
C ASN A 61 -6.75 -13.06 -1.37
N PRO A 62 -6.49 -14.02 -2.28
CA PRO A 62 -7.48 -14.40 -3.29
C PRO A 62 -8.71 -15.13 -2.69
N ASP A 63 -8.51 -15.94 -1.67
CA ASP A 63 -9.59 -16.72 -1.04
C ASP A 63 -10.57 -15.81 -0.30
N GLY A 64 -10.05 -14.90 0.51
CA GLY A 64 -10.87 -13.90 1.17
C GLY A 64 -11.57 -12.97 0.17
N SER A 65 -10.97 -12.71 -1.00
CA SER A 65 -11.58 -11.94 -2.08
C SER A 65 -12.81 -12.65 -2.66
N TYR A 66 -12.71 -13.96 -2.84
CA TYR A 66 -13.84 -14.77 -3.32
C TYR A 66 -15.01 -14.76 -2.30
N LEU A 67 -14.68 -14.78 -1.02
CA LEU A 67 -15.66 -14.79 0.09
C LEU A 67 -16.08 -13.40 0.54
N PHE A 68 -15.50 -12.34 -0.02
CA PHE A 68 -15.62 -10.96 0.47
C PHE A 68 -15.36 -10.85 1.98
N SER A 69 -14.31 -11.50 2.44
CA SER A 69 -13.93 -11.61 3.84
C SER A 69 -12.60 -10.92 4.11
N ARG A 70 -12.45 -10.30 5.28
CA ARG A 70 -11.20 -9.72 5.74
C ARG A 70 -10.10 -10.79 5.92
N ALA A 71 -10.48 -11.97 6.37
CA ALA A 71 -9.59 -13.07 6.68
C ALA A 71 -9.34 -14.00 5.47
N THR A 72 -8.31 -14.85 5.57
CA THR A 72 -8.11 -16.00 4.69
C THR A 72 -9.21 -17.05 4.91
N TYR A 73 -9.25 -18.07 4.04
CA TYR A 73 -10.16 -19.20 4.23
C TYR A 73 -10.01 -19.85 5.63
N ASP A 74 -8.77 -19.95 6.12
CA ASP A 74 -8.47 -20.53 7.45
C ASP A 74 -8.67 -19.54 8.60
N GLY A 75 -9.20 -18.36 8.36
CA GLY A 75 -9.56 -17.39 9.38
C GLY A 75 -8.43 -16.48 9.86
N PHE A 76 -7.30 -16.42 9.17
CA PHE A 76 -6.19 -15.52 9.52
C PHE A 76 -6.40 -14.11 8.97
N ASP A 77 -6.27 -13.11 9.84
CA ASP A 77 -6.00 -11.74 9.39
C ASP A 77 -4.51 -11.63 9.03
N MET A 78 -4.20 -11.62 7.74
CA MET A 78 -2.81 -11.60 7.27
C MET A 78 -2.07 -10.34 7.71
N ASN A 79 -2.76 -9.20 7.89
CA ASN A 79 -2.14 -7.97 8.40
C ASN A 79 -1.90 -7.98 9.92
N ARG A 80 -2.07 -9.13 10.56
CA ARG A 80 -1.67 -9.42 11.95
C ARG A 80 -0.69 -10.60 12.04
N ASP A 81 -0.33 -11.18 10.89
CA ASP A 81 0.43 -12.44 10.83
C ASP A 81 1.87 -12.28 10.30
N HIS A 82 2.32 -11.08 9.96
CA HIS A 82 3.65 -10.80 9.39
C HIS A 82 4.82 -11.34 10.23
N MET A 83 4.63 -11.48 11.53
CA MET A 83 5.64 -12.04 12.43
C MET A 83 5.59 -13.56 12.52
N SER A 84 4.40 -14.14 12.41
CA SER A 84 4.17 -15.59 12.63
C SER A 84 4.17 -16.38 11.32
N LEU A 85 3.75 -15.74 10.21
CA LEU A 85 3.66 -16.32 8.86
C LEU A 85 2.88 -17.65 8.83
N LYS A 86 1.76 -17.73 9.55
CA LYS A 86 0.89 -18.89 9.60
C LYS A 86 0.04 -19.02 8.33
N ALA A 87 -0.40 -17.89 7.77
CA ALA A 87 -1.09 -17.87 6.49
C ALA A 87 -0.11 -18.19 5.36
N ALA A 88 -0.42 -19.21 4.57
CA ALA A 88 0.44 -19.67 3.48
C ALA A 88 0.66 -18.57 2.43
N GLU A 89 -0.38 -17.81 2.11
CA GLU A 89 -0.35 -16.70 1.15
C GLU A 89 0.63 -15.61 1.61
N LEU A 90 0.62 -15.28 2.91
CA LEU A 90 1.53 -14.29 3.46
C LEU A 90 2.98 -14.77 3.46
N ALA A 91 3.22 -16.05 3.76
CA ALA A 91 4.55 -16.64 3.66
C ALA A 91 5.08 -16.60 2.22
N GLN A 92 4.22 -16.83 1.22
CA GLN A 92 4.56 -16.70 -0.19
C GLN A 92 4.83 -15.25 -0.59
N LEU A 93 4.02 -14.31 -0.10
CA LEU A 93 4.24 -12.87 -0.32
C LEU A 93 5.63 -12.45 0.19
N HIS A 94 5.99 -12.84 1.42
CA HIS A 94 7.32 -12.56 1.99
C HIS A 94 8.45 -13.20 1.17
N THR A 95 8.22 -14.40 0.66
CA THR A 95 9.19 -15.08 -0.21
C THR A 95 9.38 -14.30 -1.51
N ALA A 96 8.29 -13.86 -2.14
CA ALA A 96 8.35 -13.06 -3.35
C ALA A 96 9.03 -11.70 -3.08
N TYR A 97 8.64 -11.00 -2.00
CA TYR A 97 9.26 -9.73 -1.62
C TYR A 97 10.79 -9.83 -1.46
N ARG A 98 11.27 -10.87 -0.78
CA ARG A 98 12.72 -11.12 -0.60
C ARG A 98 13.47 -11.33 -1.91
N LEU A 99 12.79 -11.82 -2.96
CA LEU A 99 13.40 -11.94 -4.28
C LEU A 99 13.67 -10.57 -4.92
N PHE A 100 12.77 -9.61 -4.74
CA PHE A 100 12.86 -8.28 -5.33
C PHE A 100 13.62 -7.29 -4.43
N MET A 101 13.45 -7.35 -3.10
CA MET A 101 14.09 -6.47 -2.12
C MET A 101 13.90 -4.99 -2.47
N SER A 102 12.64 -4.60 -2.68
CA SER A 102 12.29 -3.23 -3.08
C SER A 102 12.63 -2.22 -1.98
N GLU A 103 13.13 -1.05 -2.39
CA GLU A 103 13.50 0.05 -1.50
C GLU A 103 12.28 0.78 -0.95
N VAL A 104 11.17 0.76 -1.69
CA VAL A 104 9.92 1.42 -1.31
C VAL A 104 8.81 0.39 -1.30
N VAL A 105 8.01 0.39 -0.24
CA VAL A 105 6.78 -0.42 -0.13
C VAL A 105 5.59 0.51 0.01
N ILE A 106 4.58 0.30 -0.83
CA ILE A 106 3.28 0.97 -0.76
C ILE A 106 2.24 -0.11 -0.46
N ASP A 107 1.67 -0.04 0.73
CA ASP A 107 0.62 -0.94 1.18
C ASP A 107 -0.71 -0.17 1.19
N THR A 108 -1.66 -0.64 0.40
CA THR A 108 -2.92 0.08 0.17
C THR A 108 -4.09 -0.65 0.78
N HIS A 109 -4.87 0.12 1.53
CA HIS A 109 -6.06 -0.31 2.23
C HIS A 109 -7.28 0.52 1.82
N GLU A 110 -8.44 0.07 2.19
CA GLU A 110 -9.69 0.81 2.08
C GLU A 110 -10.41 0.74 3.43
N PHE A 111 -10.93 1.87 3.86
CA PHE A 111 -11.75 1.91 5.07
C PHE A 111 -13.22 1.78 4.71
N THR A 112 -13.85 0.73 5.20
CA THR A 112 -15.30 0.58 5.11
C THR A 112 -15.98 1.61 5.99
N PHE A 113 -17.12 2.13 5.54
CA PHE A 113 -18.03 2.90 6.37
C PHE A 113 -18.44 2.07 7.59
N TYR A 114 -17.75 2.25 8.70
CA TYR A 114 -18.30 1.85 9.98
C TYR A 114 -19.42 2.84 10.27
N GLY A 115 -20.65 2.34 10.23
CA GLY A 115 -21.81 3.16 10.51
C GLY A 115 -21.62 3.96 11.79
N ALA A 116 -22.07 5.21 11.76
CA ALA A 116 -21.96 6.17 12.81
C ALA A 116 -22.29 5.53 14.16
N LYS A 117 -21.28 5.30 15.00
CA LYS A 117 -21.48 5.31 16.44
C LYS A 117 -21.54 6.80 16.82
N ASP A 118 -22.62 7.20 17.43
CA ASP A 118 -22.84 8.54 17.98
C ASP A 118 -23.06 9.67 16.95
N GLY A 119 -23.60 9.37 15.75
CA GLY A 119 -24.00 10.39 14.78
C GLY A 119 -22.85 11.08 14.05
N MET A 120 -21.60 10.64 14.25
CA MET A 120 -20.46 11.09 13.46
C MET A 120 -20.29 10.16 12.25
N MET A 121 -20.28 10.75 11.06
CA MET A 121 -19.82 10.04 9.85
C MET A 121 -18.29 9.93 9.98
N ASN A 122 -17.81 8.74 10.24
CA ASN A 122 -16.38 8.43 10.14
C ASN A 122 -16.03 8.31 8.66
N ASN A 123 -14.96 8.98 8.27
CA ASN A 123 -14.37 9.02 6.93
C ASN A 123 -15.17 9.81 5.88
N ALA A 124 -15.03 11.13 5.95
CA ALA A 124 -15.40 12.02 4.86
C ALA A 124 -14.25 12.24 3.85
N ASP A 125 -13.16 11.52 4.03
CA ASP A 125 -11.94 11.71 3.27
C ASP A 125 -11.88 10.77 2.07
N ASP A 126 -11.26 11.25 0.99
CA ASP A 126 -11.09 10.49 -0.25
C ASP A 126 -9.79 9.69 -0.22
N LEU A 127 -8.81 10.15 0.56
CA LEU A 127 -7.51 9.50 0.74
C LEU A 127 -6.97 9.75 2.14
N GLU A 128 -6.47 8.71 2.76
CA GLU A 128 -5.62 8.79 3.95
C GLU A 128 -4.22 8.31 3.64
N THR A 129 -3.20 8.96 4.18
CA THR A 129 -1.80 8.56 4.01
C THR A 129 -1.03 8.63 5.31
N THR A 130 -0.03 7.75 5.45
CA THR A 130 0.88 7.73 6.60
C THR A 130 2.22 7.13 6.17
N PRO A 131 3.34 7.59 6.74
CA PRO A 131 4.59 6.84 6.66
C PRO A 131 4.50 5.57 7.52
N ALA A 132 5.51 4.72 7.44
CA ALA A 132 5.68 3.64 8.41
C ALA A 132 5.73 4.22 9.84
N THR A 133 5.04 3.56 10.77
CA THR A 133 4.85 4.04 12.14
C THR A 133 5.62 3.22 13.18
N SER A 134 6.52 2.34 12.74
CA SER A 134 7.33 1.54 13.64
C SER A 134 8.34 2.41 14.41
N LEU A 135 8.36 2.26 15.73
CA LEU A 135 9.32 2.96 16.59
C LEU A 135 10.74 2.39 16.47
N ASN A 136 10.91 1.26 15.78
CA ASN A 136 12.20 0.59 15.59
C ASN A 136 12.83 0.88 14.23
N ASP A 137 12.19 1.72 13.41
CA ASP A 137 12.73 2.10 12.11
C ASP A 137 13.92 3.06 12.27
N ASP A 138 14.89 2.93 11.36
CA ASP A 138 15.98 3.89 11.28
C ASP A 138 15.43 5.30 11.04
N PRO A 139 15.89 6.33 11.77
CA PRO A 139 15.42 7.70 11.58
C PRO A 139 15.53 8.25 10.15
N ALA A 140 16.54 7.78 9.38
CA ALA A 140 16.67 8.18 7.98
C ALA A 140 15.55 7.56 7.12
N VAL A 141 15.16 6.31 7.37
CA VAL A 141 14.04 5.63 6.70
C VAL A 141 12.73 6.32 7.05
N THR A 142 12.50 6.59 8.34
CA THR A 142 11.31 7.32 8.81
C THR A 142 11.19 8.68 8.14
N LYS A 143 12.31 9.43 8.03
CA LYS A 143 12.31 10.74 7.37
C LYS A 143 11.93 10.65 5.90
N ILE A 144 12.50 9.70 5.17
CA ILE A 144 12.18 9.49 3.73
C ILE A 144 10.69 9.13 3.57
N GLY A 145 10.18 8.18 4.38
CA GLY A 145 8.78 7.79 4.37
C GLY A 145 7.83 8.97 4.66
N LEU A 146 8.21 9.83 5.61
CA LEU A 146 7.46 11.04 5.93
C LEU A 146 7.46 12.04 4.77
N ASP A 147 8.60 12.27 4.14
CA ASP A 147 8.71 13.18 3.00
C ASP A 147 7.88 12.66 1.81
N MET A 148 7.90 11.35 1.55
CA MET A 148 7.06 10.71 0.52
C MET A 148 5.55 10.87 0.83
N ALA A 149 5.14 10.60 2.06
CA ALA A 149 3.75 10.76 2.47
C ALA A 149 3.26 12.20 2.33
N LYS A 150 4.10 13.19 2.66
CA LYS A 150 3.79 14.62 2.45
C LYS A 150 3.60 15.00 0.99
N HIS A 151 4.46 14.47 0.09
CA HIS A 151 4.30 14.69 -1.34
C HIS A 151 3.01 14.08 -1.87
N ALA A 152 2.72 12.82 -1.52
CA ALA A 152 1.47 12.16 -1.90
C ALA A 152 0.24 12.91 -1.39
N PHE A 153 0.31 13.45 -0.16
CA PHE A 153 -0.73 14.28 0.42
C PHE A 153 -0.96 15.55 -0.41
N ALA A 154 0.11 16.31 -0.69
CA ALA A 154 0.02 17.55 -1.44
C ALA A 154 -0.47 17.33 -2.89
N ASP A 155 -0.02 16.26 -3.54
CA ASP A 155 -0.45 15.91 -4.89
C ASP A 155 -1.95 15.57 -4.94
N ALA A 156 -2.43 14.82 -3.95
CA ALA A 156 -3.84 14.48 -3.85
C ALA A 156 -4.72 15.70 -3.52
N GLU A 157 -4.29 16.60 -2.64
CA GLU A 157 -4.99 17.89 -2.39
C GLU A 157 -5.04 18.76 -3.67
N ASN A 158 -3.94 18.83 -4.41
CA ASN A 158 -3.88 19.56 -5.69
C ASN A 158 -4.79 18.95 -6.76
N ALA A 159 -5.04 17.64 -6.69
CA ALA A 159 -6.02 16.95 -7.53
C ALA A 159 -7.47 17.15 -7.07
N GLY A 160 -7.70 17.89 -5.98
CA GLY A 160 -9.03 18.20 -5.44
C GLY A 160 -9.58 17.13 -4.49
N LEU A 161 -8.77 16.18 -4.06
CA LEU A 161 -9.18 15.17 -3.09
C LEU A 161 -9.13 15.71 -1.66
N ARG A 162 -10.03 15.22 -0.82
CA ARG A 162 -9.98 15.47 0.63
C ARG A 162 -9.02 14.45 1.21
N VAL A 163 -7.91 14.93 1.73
CA VAL A 163 -6.84 14.08 2.26
C VAL A 163 -6.76 14.22 3.78
N TYR A 164 -6.54 13.11 4.45
CA TYR A 164 -6.37 13.08 5.89
C TYR A 164 -5.19 12.19 6.30
N HIS A 165 -4.82 12.26 7.58
CA HIS A 165 -3.79 11.40 8.13
C HIS A 165 -4.41 10.13 8.68
N TYR A 166 -3.87 8.99 8.26
CA TYR A 166 -4.16 7.75 8.94
C TYR A 166 -3.46 7.73 10.31
N GLY A 167 -4.24 7.55 11.36
CA GLY A 167 -3.76 7.40 12.72
C GLY A 167 -4.48 8.30 13.71
N THR A 168 -4.44 7.90 14.97
CA THR A 168 -5.05 8.65 16.06
C THR A 168 -4.29 9.94 16.35
N THR A 169 -5.00 10.95 16.63
CA THR A 169 -4.71 12.37 16.76
C THR A 169 -3.56 12.82 17.66
N VAL A 170 -2.81 11.93 18.28
CA VAL A 170 -1.88 12.32 19.36
C VAL A 170 -0.47 12.68 18.88
N ASN A 171 -0.05 12.20 17.71
CA ASN A 171 1.25 12.57 17.12
C ASN A 171 1.15 12.56 15.61
N ASN A 172 0.54 13.60 15.04
CA ASN A 172 0.46 13.72 13.59
C ASN A 172 1.73 14.38 13.03
N PRO A 173 2.70 13.59 12.49
CA PRO A 173 3.96 14.15 11.99
C PRO A 173 3.80 14.92 10.67
N ILE A 174 2.66 14.78 10.00
CA ILE A 174 2.37 15.46 8.73
C ILE A 174 1.60 16.77 8.99
N GLY A 175 1.06 16.94 10.19
CA GLY A 175 0.50 18.13 10.81
C GLY A 175 -0.36 19.04 9.92
N ARG A 176 -1.68 19.05 10.17
CA ARG A 176 -2.39 20.32 10.20
C ARG A 176 -2.37 20.84 11.64
N ALA A 177 -1.86 22.05 11.83
CA ALA A 177 -2.14 22.86 12.99
C ALA A 177 -3.62 23.29 12.96
#